data_35be5c5072bb2e44dad690209d85f82a
#
_entry.id   35be5c5072bb2e44dad690209d85f82a
#
_cell.length_a   1.000
_cell.length_b   1.000
_cell.length_c   1.000
_cell.angle_alpha   90.00
_cell.angle_beta   90.00
_cell.angle_gamma   90.00
#
_symmetry.space_group_name_H-M   'P 1'
#
loop_
_entity.id
_entity.type
_entity.pdbx_description
1 polymer ?
#
loop_
_entity_poly.entity_id
_entity_poly.type
_entity_poly.pdbx_seq_one_letter_code
_entity_poly.pdbx_strand_id
1 'polypeptide(L)'
;MRKQIIPILIGLLALAGITYLWSNSDQPEAQVIVPEVLPSPTAVSANAPEVLPLANSALRSSIISAGDYLVRQQLANGELAYQVNLITSDRSSTPSYIRLIGGTSALYTVCRVAEDMVYCEAADHALEHYLPNLLTDSDHFKGTCLYTNGSCPLGGATVTIDAIYKRWLATGNVMLNGHDLLATAVDLGYFIASMRRPEGGFYHSFDPHFAGTVDPNYFDPTFNGGAVAAFLQLYEMTGNQFWLEQAREVHDFMLLQTVTEDYGHSYALALFARLDELSKTDQEYGRQIANLIIAGQIRSLNPANSSIATATKIEALSSIAQALTLSGTEVEWLDREIITFITFVQARQFPANDCNFGLDGSVNEKYKGGIFNTCDDPSIRVDGVQHWVNGLTLYLEYQEMGK
;
A
#
# COMPACT_ATOMS: atom_id res chain seq x y z
N MET A 1 -61.97 1.03 -41.61
CA MET A 1 -62.59 -0.26 -42.00
C MET A 1 -61.56 -1.35 -41.82
N ARG A 2 -62.02 -2.51 -41.29
CA ARG A 2 -61.32 -3.74 -40.91
C ARG A 2 -60.47 -3.71 -39.64
N LYS A 3 -61.12 -4.09 -38.56
CA LYS A 3 -60.55 -4.62 -37.33
C LYS A 3 -60.00 -6.03 -37.62
N GLN A 4 -58.78 -6.32 -37.17
CA GLN A 4 -58.32 -7.69 -37.02
C GLN A 4 -58.15 -8.00 -35.54
N ILE A 5 -58.84 -8.98 -35.07
CA ILE A 5 -58.84 -9.57 -33.75
C ILE A 5 -57.82 -10.70 -33.77
N ILE A 6 -56.86 -10.69 -32.86
CA ILE A 6 -55.93 -11.82 -32.63
C ILE A 6 -56.37 -12.53 -31.36
N PRO A 7 -56.59 -13.85 -31.38
CA PRO A 7 -57.08 -14.60 -30.23
C PRO A 7 -55.96 -14.92 -29.23
N ILE A 8 -56.30 -14.77 -27.96
CA ILE A 8 -55.49 -15.19 -26.79
C ILE A 8 -55.61 -16.72 -26.70
N LEU A 9 -54.46 -17.40 -26.79
CA LEU A 9 -54.34 -18.82 -26.50
C LEU A 9 -53.99 -19.02 -25.04
N ILE A 10 -54.93 -19.48 -24.23
CA ILE A 10 -54.73 -19.92 -22.85
C ILE A 10 -54.22 -21.36 -22.90
N GLY A 11 -52.96 -21.57 -22.54
CA GLY A 11 -52.39 -22.89 -22.34
C GLY A 11 -52.31 -23.21 -20.83
N LEU A 12 -53.25 -24.06 -20.38
CA LEU A 12 -53.16 -24.75 -19.10
C LEU A 12 -52.00 -25.76 -19.16
N LEU A 13 -51.00 -25.59 -18.32
CA LEU A 13 -49.99 -26.62 -18.05
C LEU A 13 -50.14 -27.11 -16.60
N ALA A 14 -50.33 -28.42 -16.52
CA ALA A 14 -50.61 -29.19 -15.33
C ALA A 14 -49.46 -29.12 -14.30
N LEU A 15 -49.85 -28.97 -13.03
CA LEU A 15 -49.01 -29.23 -11.86
C LEU A 15 -48.67 -30.73 -11.81
N ALA A 16 -47.46 -31.09 -12.13
CA ALA A 16 -46.86 -32.35 -11.74
C ALA A 16 -45.96 -32.10 -10.51
N GLY A 17 -46.42 -32.55 -9.35
CA GLY A 17 -45.65 -32.54 -8.13
C GLY A 17 -44.45 -33.47 -8.23
N ILE A 18 -43.27 -32.90 -8.10
CA ILE A 18 -42.04 -33.66 -7.81
C ILE A 18 -41.68 -33.37 -6.36
N THR A 19 -42.06 -34.32 -5.51
CA THR A 19 -41.52 -34.42 -4.15
C THR A 19 -40.05 -34.83 -4.26
N TYR A 20 -39.16 -33.90 -4.10
CA TYR A 20 -37.72 -34.20 -3.93
C TYR A 20 -37.50 -34.71 -2.51
N LEU A 21 -37.28 -36.01 -2.40
CA LEU A 21 -36.76 -36.65 -1.20
C LEU A 21 -35.35 -36.14 -0.98
N TRP A 22 -35.14 -35.35 0.06
CA TRP A 22 -33.81 -35.05 0.59
C TRP A 22 -33.25 -36.35 1.21
N SER A 23 -32.45 -37.08 0.46
CA SER A 23 -31.57 -38.08 1.05
C SER A 23 -30.39 -37.32 1.68
N ASN A 24 -30.16 -37.55 2.96
CA ASN A 24 -28.90 -37.25 3.64
C ASN A 24 -27.77 -37.94 2.87
N SER A 25 -27.14 -37.25 1.97
CA SER A 25 -25.84 -37.66 1.46
C SER A 25 -24.78 -36.87 2.22
N ASP A 26 -23.91 -37.60 2.88
CA ASP A 26 -22.69 -37.13 3.56
C ASP A 26 -22.02 -36.05 2.71
N GLN A 27 -22.06 -34.82 3.18
CA GLN A 27 -21.18 -33.78 2.68
C GLN A 27 -19.78 -34.24 3.07
N PRO A 28 -18.85 -34.36 2.14
CA PRO A 28 -17.46 -34.57 2.55
C PRO A 28 -17.06 -33.36 3.41
N GLU A 29 -16.59 -33.64 4.62
CA GLU A 29 -15.92 -32.64 5.46
C GLU A 29 -14.95 -31.89 4.55
N ALA A 30 -15.08 -30.57 4.48
CA ALA A 30 -14.13 -29.72 3.80
C ALA A 30 -12.77 -30.00 4.47
N GLN A 31 -11.93 -30.79 3.81
CA GLN A 31 -10.56 -30.93 4.23
C GLN A 31 -9.97 -29.56 4.20
N VAL A 32 -9.71 -29.00 5.39
CA VAL A 32 -8.83 -27.86 5.56
C VAL A 32 -7.50 -28.31 4.98
N ILE A 33 -7.22 -27.88 3.75
CA ILE A 33 -5.89 -28.03 3.16
C ILE A 33 -5.01 -27.10 3.99
N VAL A 34 -4.44 -27.64 5.05
CA VAL A 34 -3.32 -26.99 5.74
C VAL A 34 -2.22 -26.92 4.67
N PRO A 35 -1.84 -25.73 4.20
CA PRO A 35 -0.76 -25.63 3.23
C PRO A 35 0.46 -26.30 3.86
N GLU A 36 1.07 -27.22 3.10
CA GLU A 36 2.28 -27.90 3.49
C GLU A 36 3.28 -26.84 3.95
N VAL A 37 3.67 -26.91 5.22
CA VAL A 37 4.63 -25.97 5.80
C VAL A 37 5.86 -26.04 4.92
N LEU A 38 6.07 -24.99 4.11
CA LEU A 38 7.28 -24.87 3.31
C LEU A 38 8.46 -25.05 4.26
N PRO A 39 9.41 -25.94 3.97
CA PRO A 39 10.54 -26.14 4.86
C PRO A 39 11.21 -24.80 5.13
N SER A 40 11.52 -24.53 6.40
CA SER A 40 12.34 -23.38 6.80
C SER A 40 13.47 -23.22 5.79
N PRO A 41 13.75 -21.99 5.28
CA PRO A 41 14.71 -21.78 4.23
C PRO A 41 15.99 -22.52 4.58
N THR A 42 16.29 -23.53 3.78
CA THR A 42 17.47 -24.37 3.92
C THR A 42 18.67 -23.48 4.01
N ALA A 43 19.52 -23.69 5.01
CA ALA A 43 20.71 -22.95 5.32
C ALA A 43 21.35 -22.31 4.07
N VAL A 44 21.36 -20.98 4.04
CA VAL A 44 22.05 -20.19 3.02
C VAL A 44 23.45 -20.76 2.86
N SER A 45 23.84 -21.04 1.61
CA SER A 45 25.16 -21.54 1.23
C SER A 45 26.23 -20.81 2.05
N ALA A 46 27.11 -21.58 2.73
CA ALA A 46 28.20 -21.07 3.55
C ALA A 46 29.21 -20.16 2.82
N ASN A 47 28.99 -19.91 1.53
CA ASN A 47 29.80 -19.08 0.64
C ASN A 47 29.08 -17.81 0.13
N ALA A 48 27.93 -17.42 0.70
CA ALA A 48 27.36 -16.14 0.38
C ALA A 48 28.27 -15.02 0.93
N PRO A 49 28.59 -13.96 0.15
CA PRO A 49 29.38 -12.85 0.66
C PRO A 49 28.71 -12.28 1.92
N GLU A 50 29.54 -11.96 2.92
CA GLU A 50 29.06 -11.35 4.16
C GLU A 50 28.38 -10.02 3.82
N VAL A 51 27.07 -9.95 4.00
CA VAL A 51 26.29 -8.72 3.81
C VAL A 51 26.42 -7.92 5.10
N LEU A 52 27.25 -6.87 5.07
CA LEU A 52 27.46 -5.99 6.22
C LEU A 52 26.21 -5.16 6.50
N PRO A 53 25.85 -4.97 7.80
CA PRO A 53 24.75 -4.08 8.16
C PRO A 53 24.97 -2.67 7.63
N LEU A 54 23.92 -2.07 7.07
CA LEU A 54 23.96 -0.68 6.64
C LEU A 54 23.93 0.24 7.88
N ALA A 55 24.86 1.23 7.91
CA ALA A 55 24.85 2.19 8.99
C ALA A 55 23.55 3.03 8.98
N ASN A 56 22.93 3.26 10.14
CA ASN A 56 21.71 4.08 10.26
C ASN A 56 21.89 5.48 9.65
N SER A 57 23.10 6.07 9.71
CA SER A 57 23.40 7.34 9.06
C SER A 57 23.30 7.28 7.53
N ALA A 58 23.69 6.15 6.92
CA ALA A 58 23.57 5.97 5.46
C ALA A 58 22.09 5.81 5.05
N LEU A 59 21.29 5.07 5.83
CA LEU A 59 19.85 4.95 5.62
C LEU A 59 19.17 6.32 5.71
N ARG A 60 19.44 7.10 6.77
CA ARG A 60 18.92 8.46 6.94
C ARG A 60 19.31 9.37 5.78
N SER A 61 20.57 9.34 5.34
CA SER A 61 21.03 10.14 4.19
C SER A 61 20.30 9.77 2.90
N SER A 62 20.02 8.49 2.69
CA SER A 62 19.28 8.00 1.52
C SER A 62 17.82 8.47 1.55
N ILE A 63 17.16 8.39 2.71
CA ILE A 63 15.80 8.88 2.93
C ILE A 63 15.72 10.39 2.67
N ILE A 64 16.62 11.16 3.26
CA ILE A 64 16.67 12.63 3.09
C ILE A 64 16.90 12.99 1.62
N SER A 65 17.85 12.33 0.95
CA SER A 65 18.11 12.57 -0.48
C SER A 65 16.87 12.30 -1.36
N ALA A 66 16.08 11.27 -1.02
CA ALA A 66 14.82 10.98 -1.70
C ALA A 66 13.77 12.07 -1.44
N GLY A 67 13.68 12.59 -0.22
CA GLY A 67 12.84 13.75 0.13
C GLY A 67 13.24 15.01 -0.65
N ASP A 68 14.53 15.31 -0.72
CA ASP A 68 15.05 16.41 -1.52
C ASP A 68 14.66 16.32 -2.99
N TYR A 69 14.66 15.11 -3.54
CA TYR A 69 14.19 14.87 -4.90
C TYR A 69 12.70 15.22 -5.04
N LEU A 70 11.83 14.73 -4.13
CA LEU A 70 10.40 15.01 -4.16
C LEU A 70 10.11 16.52 -4.09
N VAL A 71 10.79 17.24 -3.18
CA VAL A 71 10.65 18.71 -3.06
C VAL A 71 11.06 19.41 -4.36
N ARG A 72 12.20 19.01 -4.97
CA ARG A 72 12.64 19.60 -6.25
C ARG A 72 11.71 19.30 -7.42
N GLN A 73 10.92 18.23 -7.35
CA GLN A 73 9.96 17.86 -8.39
C GLN A 73 8.55 18.41 -8.16
N GLN A 74 8.31 19.08 -7.03
CA GLN A 74 7.01 19.71 -6.76
C GLN A 74 6.77 20.89 -7.71
N LEU A 75 5.54 20.98 -8.21
CA LEU A 75 5.10 22.07 -9.06
C LEU A 75 4.62 23.27 -8.21
N ALA A 76 4.51 24.44 -8.82
CA ALA A 76 4.10 25.67 -8.13
C ALA A 76 2.67 25.61 -7.54
N ASN A 77 1.82 24.70 -8.00
CA ASN A 77 0.48 24.46 -7.45
C ASN A 77 0.45 23.41 -6.34
N GLY A 78 1.59 22.91 -5.88
CA GLY A 78 1.72 21.88 -4.86
C GLY A 78 1.77 20.45 -5.40
N GLU A 79 1.33 20.20 -6.62
CA GLU A 79 1.32 18.87 -7.23
C GLU A 79 2.74 18.31 -7.36
N LEU A 80 2.92 17.03 -7.04
CA LEU A 80 4.19 16.34 -7.31
C LEU A 80 4.22 15.86 -8.76
N ALA A 81 5.41 15.87 -9.39
CA ALA A 81 5.58 15.28 -10.72
C ALA A 81 5.46 13.75 -10.63
N TYR A 82 4.47 13.17 -11.35
CA TYR A 82 4.23 11.73 -11.32
C TYR A 82 5.44 10.92 -11.81
N GLN A 83 5.97 11.30 -12.98
CA GLN A 83 7.07 10.59 -13.62
C GLN A 83 7.95 11.56 -14.38
N VAL A 84 9.26 11.37 -14.31
CA VAL A 84 10.24 12.17 -15.05
C VAL A 84 11.20 11.21 -15.75
N ASN A 85 11.40 11.38 -17.05
CA ASN A 85 12.41 10.65 -17.80
C ASN A 85 13.80 11.31 -17.61
N LEU A 86 14.79 10.54 -17.19
CA LEU A 86 16.14 11.04 -16.92
C LEU A 86 16.88 11.54 -18.15
N ILE A 87 16.63 10.92 -19.32
CA ILE A 87 17.34 11.20 -20.57
C ILE A 87 16.75 12.42 -21.28
N THR A 88 15.40 12.43 -21.43
CA THR A 88 14.72 13.49 -22.18
C THR A 88 14.28 14.65 -21.29
N SER A 89 14.26 14.46 -19.97
CA SER A 89 13.69 15.37 -18.97
C SER A 89 12.18 15.61 -19.12
N ASP A 90 11.49 14.80 -19.93
CA ASP A 90 10.05 14.87 -20.08
C ASP A 90 9.34 14.47 -18.79
N ARG A 91 8.29 15.20 -18.45
CA ARG A 91 7.40 14.91 -17.34
C ARG A 91 6.10 14.31 -17.87
N SER A 92 5.64 13.22 -17.26
CA SER A 92 4.32 12.66 -17.57
C SER A 92 3.24 13.64 -17.11
N SER A 93 2.28 13.90 -18.01
CA SER A 93 1.07 14.68 -17.71
C SER A 93 -0.08 13.82 -17.18
N THR A 94 0.09 12.49 -17.09
CA THR A 94 -0.96 11.59 -16.63
C THR A 94 -1.00 11.63 -15.09
N PRO A 95 -2.00 12.24 -14.46
CA PRO A 95 -2.10 12.28 -13.03
C PRO A 95 -2.48 10.89 -12.48
N SER A 96 -1.87 10.49 -11.39
CA SER A 96 -2.29 9.35 -10.59
C SER A 96 -2.37 9.80 -9.14
N TYR A 97 -3.50 10.36 -8.73
CA TYR A 97 -3.65 10.94 -7.39
C TYR A 97 -3.27 9.98 -6.28
N ILE A 98 -3.60 8.69 -6.39
CA ILE A 98 -3.18 7.67 -5.41
C ILE A 98 -1.66 7.71 -5.21
N ARG A 99 -0.89 7.71 -6.31
CA ARG A 99 0.58 7.72 -6.25
C ARG A 99 1.15 9.06 -5.81
N LEU A 100 0.51 10.16 -6.23
CA LEU A 100 0.94 11.51 -5.85
C LEU A 100 0.72 11.76 -4.34
N ILE A 101 -0.41 11.30 -3.78
CA ILE A 101 -0.67 11.37 -2.34
C ILE A 101 0.27 10.42 -1.58
N GLY A 102 0.61 9.26 -2.16
CA GLY A 102 1.66 8.41 -1.61
C GLY A 102 3.01 9.12 -1.50
N GLY A 103 3.40 9.89 -2.53
CA GLY A 103 4.58 10.77 -2.49
C GLY A 103 4.48 11.86 -1.40
N THR A 104 3.29 12.42 -1.21
CA THR A 104 3.00 13.38 -0.12
C THR A 104 3.18 12.74 1.25
N SER A 105 2.66 11.52 1.44
CA SER A 105 2.86 10.70 2.64
C SER A 105 4.35 10.45 2.91
N ALA A 106 5.14 10.16 1.85
CA ALA A 106 6.59 9.99 1.98
C ALA A 106 7.29 11.28 2.44
N LEU A 107 6.87 12.46 1.98
CA LEU A 107 7.44 13.73 2.45
C LEU A 107 7.20 13.95 3.96
N TYR A 108 6.03 13.62 4.51
CA TYR A 108 5.82 13.64 5.96
C TYR A 108 6.73 12.66 6.70
N THR A 109 6.96 11.48 6.12
CA THR A 109 7.91 10.51 6.67
C THR A 109 9.34 11.09 6.68
N VAL A 110 9.77 11.74 5.59
CA VAL A 110 11.08 12.41 5.53
C VAL A 110 11.18 13.56 6.55
N CYS A 111 10.12 14.37 6.70
CA CYS A 111 10.06 15.43 7.70
C CYS A 111 10.38 14.90 9.11
N ARG A 112 9.77 13.78 9.49
CA ARG A 112 9.99 13.15 10.79
C ARG A 112 11.42 12.59 10.92
N VAL A 113 11.95 11.93 9.89
CA VAL A 113 13.29 11.33 9.90
C VAL A 113 14.38 12.38 9.89
N ALA A 114 14.21 13.47 9.12
CA ALA A 114 15.17 14.56 9.00
C ALA A 114 15.06 15.59 10.14
N GLU A 115 13.95 15.60 10.87
CA GLU A 115 13.58 16.64 11.84
C GLU A 115 13.61 18.06 11.21
N ASP A 116 13.18 18.14 9.92
CA ASP A 116 13.21 19.38 9.14
C ASP A 116 11.84 19.68 8.55
N MET A 117 11.29 20.82 8.92
CA MET A 117 9.93 21.26 8.52
C MET A 117 9.80 21.54 7.03
N VAL A 118 10.87 21.74 6.28
CA VAL A 118 10.80 22.00 4.83
C VAL A 118 10.06 20.89 4.08
N TYR A 119 10.21 19.64 4.53
CA TYR A 119 9.50 18.49 3.94
C TYR A 119 8.03 18.45 4.35
N CYS A 120 7.72 18.83 5.60
CA CYS A 120 6.33 18.96 6.04
C CYS A 120 5.59 20.09 5.30
N GLU A 121 6.23 21.22 5.08
CA GLU A 121 5.67 22.35 4.32
C GLU A 121 5.40 21.97 2.86
N ALA A 122 6.33 21.25 2.23
CA ALA A 122 6.12 20.73 0.88
C ALA A 122 4.97 19.70 0.84
N ALA A 123 4.88 18.81 1.85
CA ALA A 123 3.80 17.85 1.96
C ALA A 123 2.44 18.53 2.22
N ASP A 124 2.40 19.55 3.08
CA ASP A 124 1.20 20.35 3.35
C ASP A 124 0.69 21.02 2.05
N HIS A 125 1.60 21.62 1.28
CA HIS A 125 1.26 22.25 -0.01
C HIS A 125 0.72 21.21 -1.03
N ALA A 126 1.29 19.98 -1.04
CA ALA A 126 0.78 18.91 -1.88
C ALA A 126 -0.59 18.43 -1.41
N LEU A 127 -0.79 18.23 -0.12
CA LEU A 127 -2.06 17.75 0.43
C LEU A 127 -3.19 18.74 0.13
N GLU A 128 -2.95 20.04 0.28
CA GLU A 128 -3.90 21.10 -0.07
C GLU A 128 -4.34 21.06 -1.54
N HIS A 129 -3.45 20.67 -2.44
CA HIS A 129 -3.78 20.50 -3.85
C HIS A 129 -4.80 19.37 -4.09
N TYR A 130 -4.79 18.32 -3.26
CA TYR A 130 -5.67 17.15 -3.42
C TYR A 130 -6.99 17.25 -2.65
N LEU A 131 -7.06 17.98 -1.53
CA LEU A 131 -8.28 18.12 -0.72
C LEU A 131 -9.52 18.59 -1.50
N PRO A 132 -9.44 19.50 -2.49
CA PRO A 132 -10.57 19.89 -3.31
C PRO A 132 -11.20 18.77 -4.15
N ASN A 133 -10.52 17.63 -4.29
CA ASN A 133 -11.03 16.47 -5.02
C ASN A 133 -11.80 15.48 -4.11
N LEU A 134 -12.10 15.86 -2.88
CA LEU A 134 -12.94 15.06 -2.00
C LEU A 134 -14.40 15.19 -2.43
N LEU A 135 -15.08 14.04 -2.55
CA LEU A 135 -16.48 13.94 -2.92
C LEU A 135 -17.28 13.30 -1.79
N THR A 136 -18.41 13.92 -1.43
CA THR A 136 -19.41 13.35 -0.53
C THR A 136 -20.67 13.01 -1.34
N ASP A 137 -21.15 11.77 -1.19
CA ASP A 137 -22.37 11.29 -1.83
C ASP A 137 -23.19 10.48 -0.81
N SER A 138 -23.98 11.19 0.00
CA SER A 138 -24.74 10.62 1.10
C SER A 138 -25.85 9.65 0.68
N ASP A 139 -26.20 9.61 -0.60
CA ASP A 139 -27.22 8.72 -1.12
C ASP A 139 -26.65 7.30 -1.37
N HIS A 140 -25.35 7.18 -1.55
CA HIS A 140 -24.71 5.94 -1.95
C HIS A 140 -23.66 5.40 -0.96
N PHE A 141 -22.98 6.28 -0.22
CA PHE A 141 -22.00 5.88 0.79
C PHE A 141 -21.96 6.87 1.95
N LYS A 142 -21.39 6.46 3.08
CA LYS A 142 -21.18 7.31 4.24
C LYS A 142 -19.78 7.91 4.20
N GLY A 143 -19.65 9.20 4.51
CA GLY A 143 -18.36 9.90 4.57
C GLY A 143 -17.96 10.51 3.24
N THR A 144 -16.67 10.51 2.94
CA THR A 144 -16.07 11.21 1.81
C THR A 144 -15.05 10.32 1.11
N CYS A 145 -15.01 10.34 -0.21
CA CYS A 145 -13.99 9.65 -1.00
C CYS A 145 -13.06 10.62 -1.73
N LEU A 146 -11.89 10.17 -2.15
CA LEU A 146 -11.05 10.87 -3.11
C LEU A 146 -11.57 10.59 -4.53
N TYR A 147 -12.18 11.59 -5.16
CA TYR A 147 -12.69 11.47 -6.53
C TYR A 147 -11.58 11.77 -7.54
N THR A 148 -11.30 10.83 -8.41
CA THR A 148 -10.26 10.97 -9.44
C THR A 148 -10.60 10.14 -10.68
N ASN A 149 -10.39 10.72 -11.86
CA ASN A 149 -10.62 10.03 -13.15
C ASN A 149 -12.01 9.40 -13.29
N GLY A 150 -13.06 10.05 -12.75
CA GLY A 150 -14.44 9.58 -12.87
C GLY A 150 -14.88 8.60 -11.77
N SER A 151 -14.04 8.23 -10.83
CA SER A 151 -14.36 7.28 -9.77
C SER A 151 -13.72 7.62 -8.43
N CYS A 152 -14.15 6.92 -7.38
CA CYS A 152 -13.60 6.95 -6.04
C CYS A 152 -12.89 5.61 -5.77
N PRO A 153 -11.60 5.46 -6.07
CA PRO A 153 -10.88 4.23 -5.78
C PRO A 153 -10.67 4.06 -4.27
N LEU A 154 -10.82 2.83 -3.78
CA LEU A 154 -10.57 2.49 -2.37
C LEU A 154 -9.16 2.91 -1.93
N GLY A 155 -8.16 2.62 -2.78
CA GLY A 155 -6.77 3.01 -2.53
C GLY A 155 -6.57 4.52 -2.40
N GLY A 156 -7.42 5.36 -3.00
CA GLY A 156 -7.40 6.80 -2.82
C GLY A 156 -7.70 7.22 -1.39
N ALA A 157 -8.70 6.60 -0.77
CA ALA A 157 -9.05 6.86 0.63
C ALA A 157 -7.95 6.35 1.58
N THR A 158 -7.41 5.15 1.36
CA THR A 158 -6.39 4.56 2.23
C THR A 158 -5.09 5.36 2.24
N VAL A 159 -4.58 5.79 1.07
CA VAL A 159 -3.35 6.58 1.01
C VAL A 159 -3.53 8.00 1.53
N THR A 160 -4.76 8.56 1.45
CA THR A 160 -5.04 9.89 2.02
C THR A 160 -5.06 9.82 3.55
N ILE A 161 -5.65 8.76 4.13
CA ILE A 161 -5.58 8.52 5.58
C ILE A 161 -4.12 8.35 6.01
N ASP A 162 -3.32 7.58 5.27
CA ASP A 162 -1.89 7.39 5.56
C ASP A 162 -1.11 8.72 5.54
N ALA A 163 -1.39 9.60 4.57
CA ALA A 163 -0.76 10.92 4.51
C ALA A 163 -1.13 11.79 5.73
N ILE A 164 -2.41 11.82 6.11
CA ILE A 164 -2.88 12.55 7.30
C ILE A 164 -2.28 11.97 8.59
N TYR A 165 -2.23 10.65 8.71
CA TYR A 165 -1.63 9.96 9.86
C TYR A 165 -0.13 10.28 9.99
N LYS A 166 0.63 10.22 8.90
CA LYS A 166 2.07 10.55 8.91
C LYS A 166 2.32 12.03 9.20
N ARG A 167 1.44 12.93 8.72
CA ARG A 167 1.47 14.33 9.12
C ARG A 167 1.28 14.49 10.63
N TRP A 168 0.28 13.81 11.19
CA TRP A 168 0.05 13.80 12.63
C TRP A 168 1.28 13.29 13.41
N LEU A 169 1.90 12.20 12.96
CA LEU A 169 3.13 11.69 13.57
C LEU A 169 4.31 12.68 13.47
N ALA A 170 4.42 13.44 12.39
CA ALA A 170 5.51 14.37 12.16
C ALA A 170 5.33 15.70 12.91
N THR A 171 4.09 16.19 13.03
CA THR A 171 3.81 17.55 13.51
C THR A 171 3.02 17.61 14.83
N GLY A 172 2.40 16.50 15.24
CA GLY A 172 1.44 16.48 16.36
C GLY A 172 0.13 17.24 16.08
N ASN A 173 -0.10 17.71 14.85
CA ASN A 173 -1.20 18.61 14.50
C ASN A 173 -2.08 18.02 13.40
N VAL A 174 -3.40 18.10 13.58
CA VAL A 174 -4.42 17.64 12.62
C VAL A 174 -5.09 18.80 11.87
N MET A 175 -4.74 20.06 12.15
CA MET A 175 -5.28 21.22 11.43
C MET A 175 -4.33 21.66 10.32
N LEU A 176 -4.86 21.90 9.12
CA LEU A 176 -4.13 22.44 7.98
C LEU A 176 -4.94 23.58 7.36
N ASN A 177 -4.47 24.82 7.49
CA ASN A 177 -5.09 26.03 6.93
C ASN A 177 -6.61 26.12 7.15
N GLY A 178 -7.07 25.74 8.35
CA GLY A 178 -8.48 25.75 8.73
C GLY A 178 -9.25 24.47 8.40
N HIS A 179 -8.64 23.51 7.71
CA HIS A 179 -9.21 22.18 7.49
C HIS A 179 -8.91 21.26 8.67
N ASP A 180 -9.93 20.59 9.18
CA ASP A 180 -9.79 19.49 10.15
C ASP A 180 -9.48 18.19 9.41
N LEU A 181 -8.19 17.83 9.39
CA LEU A 181 -7.73 16.63 8.71
C LEU A 181 -8.14 15.36 9.46
N LEU A 182 -8.33 15.42 10.79
CA LEU A 182 -8.81 14.24 11.53
C LEU A 182 -10.26 13.92 11.15
N ALA A 183 -11.13 14.95 11.06
CA ALA A 183 -12.48 14.76 10.56
C ALA A 183 -12.48 14.21 9.12
N THR A 184 -11.61 14.75 8.25
CA THR A 184 -11.43 14.25 6.88
C THR A 184 -11.01 12.79 6.86
N ALA A 185 -10.02 12.37 7.67
CA ALA A 185 -9.59 10.98 7.76
C ALA A 185 -10.71 10.05 8.24
N VAL A 186 -11.50 10.49 9.23
CA VAL A 186 -12.67 9.75 9.74
C VAL A 186 -13.72 9.57 8.64
N ASP A 187 -14.01 10.61 7.86
CA ASP A 187 -14.96 10.54 6.74
C ASP A 187 -14.47 9.61 5.63
N LEU A 188 -13.17 9.63 5.31
CA LEU A 188 -12.55 8.65 4.39
C LEU A 188 -12.67 7.22 4.94
N GLY A 189 -12.49 7.02 6.25
CA GLY A 189 -12.68 5.73 6.91
C GLY A 189 -14.13 5.22 6.78
N TYR A 190 -15.12 6.09 6.92
CA TYR A 190 -16.53 5.73 6.70
C TYR A 190 -16.80 5.37 5.24
N PHE A 191 -16.18 6.03 4.28
CA PHE A 191 -16.23 5.62 2.88
C PHE A 191 -15.68 4.20 2.70
N ILE A 192 -14.48 3.90 3.23
CA ILE A 192 -13.90 2.55 3.16
C ILE A 192 -14.86 1.53 3.76
N ALA A 193 -15.41 1.79 4.96
CA ALA A 193 -16.35 0.88 5.60
C ALA A 193 -17.63 0.65 4.77
N SER A 194 -18.10 1.68 4.03
CA SER A 194 -19.26 1.59 3.13
C SER A 194 -19.00 0.73 1.90
N MET A 195 -17.73 0.54 1.52
CA MET A 195 -17.32 -0.26 0.36
C MET A 195 -17.22 -1.77 0.66
N ARG A 196 -17.69 -2.21 1.84
CA ARG A 196 -17.67 -3.62 2.26
C ARG A 196 -18.50 -4.50 1.33
N ARG A 197 -17.93 -5.64 0.91
CA ARG A 197 -18.60 -6.67 0.14
C ARG A 197 -19.34 -7.64 1.09
N PRO A 198 -20.48 -8.18 0.68
CA PRO A 198 -21.23 -9.15 1.50
C PRO A 198 -20.42 -10.40 1.85
N GLU A 199 -19.55 -10.85 0.95
CA GLU A 199 -18.69 -12.03 1.12
C GLU A 199 -17.40 -11.74 1.88
N GLY A 200 -17.12 -10.49 2.23
CA GLY A 200 -15.91 -10.02 2.90
C GLY A 200 -14.97 -9.23 1.98
N GLY A 201 -14.06 -8.47 2.57
CA GLY A 201 -13.21 -7.52 1.85
C GLY A 201 -13.99 -6.32 1.32
N PHE A 202 -13.43 -5.63 0.32
CA PHE A 202 -13.97 -4.38 -0.21
C PHE A 202 -14.12 -4.39 -1.72
N TYR A 203 -15.07 -3.62 -2.22
CA TYR A 203 -15.09 -3.22 -3.61
C TYR A 203 -13.91 -2.31 -3.92
N HIS A 204 -13.32 -2.47 -5.10
CA HIS A 204 -12.12 -1.74 -5.53
C HIS A 204 -12.36 -0.23 -5.68
N SER A 205 -13.53 0.16 -6.19
CA SER A 205 -13.88 1.55 -6.45
C SER A 205 -15.38 1.78 -6.45
N PHE A 206 -15.79 3.02 -6.20
CA PHE A 206 -17.15 3.51 -6.43
C PHE A 206 -17.15 4.44 -7.64
N ASP A 207 -18.10 4.25 -8.55
CA ASP A 207 -18.32 5.14 -9.69
C ASP A 207 -19.68 5.84 -9.55
N PRO A 208 -19.71 7.17 -9.38
CA PRO A 208 -20.96 7.93 -9.24
C PRO A 208 -21.91 7.81 -10.43
N HIS A 209 -21.38 7.57 -11.64
CA HIS A 209 -22.20 7.41 -12.85
C HIS A 209 -23.02 6.13 -12.86
N PHE A 210 -22.54 5.10 -12.14
CA PHE A 210 -23.22 3.81 -12.01
C PHE A 210 -23.89 3.64 -10.64
N ALA A 211 -23.73 4.61 -9.75
CA ALA A 211 -24.18 4.55 -8.35
C ALA A 211 -23.70 3.26 -7.63
N GLY A 212 -22.46 2.85 -7.92
CA GLY A 212 -21.89 1.62 -7.37
C GLY A 212 -20.51 1.30 -7.96
N THR A 213 -20.11 0.03 -7.85
CA THR A 213 -18.86 -0.45 -8.45
C THR A 213 -19.07 -0.96 -9.87
N VAL A 214 -18.14 -0.63 -10.77
CA VAL A 214 -18.18 -1.04 -12.20
C VAL A 214 -17.91 -2.54 -12.35
N ASP A 215 -16.99 -3.08 -11.52
CA ASP A 215 -16.66 -4.51 -11.53
C ASP A 215 -16.79 -5.10 -10.12
N PRO A 216 -17.97 -5.63 -9.77
CA PRO A 216 -18.22 -6.19 -8.44
C PRO A 216 -17.43 -7.47 -8.16
N ASN A 217 -16.88 -8.13 -9.18
CA ASN A 217 -16.09 -9.36 -9.02
C ASN A 217 -14.58 -9.09 -8.87
N TYR A 218 -14.12 -7.87 -9.18
CA TYR A 218 -12.72 -7.53 -9.04
C TYR A 218 -12.34 -7.44 -7.55
N PHE A 219 -11.33 -8.18 -7.16
CA PHE A 219 -10.76 -8.19 -5.82
C PHE A 219 -9.26 -7.87 -5.91
N ASP A 220 -8.83 -6.85 -5.17
CA ASP A 220 -7.42 -6.48 -5.05
C ASP A 220 -6.99 -6.65 -3.60
N PRO A 221 -6.13 -7.64 -3.29
CA PRO A 221 -5.64 -7.85 -1.92
C PRO A 221 -4.89 -6.63 -1.38
N THR A 222 -4.12 -5.93 -2.22
CA THR A 222 -3.31 -4.77 -1.81
C THR A 222 -4.17 -3.64 -1.25
N PHE A 223 -5.32 -3.37 -1.86
CA PHE A 223 -6.24 -2.35 -1.35
C PHE A 223 -6.94 -2.81 -0.07
N ASN A 224 -7.18 -4.11 0.09
CA ASN A 224 -7.75 -4.66 1.31
C ASN A 224 -6.74 -4.58 2.47
N GLY A 225 -5.47 -4.93 2.25
CA GLY A 225 -4.41 -4.75 3.24
C GLY A 225 -4.21 -3.27 3.63
N GLY A 226 -4.23 -2.38 2.63
CA GLY A 226 -4.21 -0.93 2.86
C GLY A 226 -5.39 -0.41 3.69
N ALA A 227 -6.59 -0.99 3.52
CA ALA A 227 -7.75 -0.64 4.33
C ALA A 227 -7.60 -1.07 5.80
N VAL A 228 -7.03 -2.26 6.06
CA VAL A 228 -6.70 -2.69 7.43
C VAL A 228 -5.75 -1.68 8.08
N ALA A 229 -4.67 -1.30 7.39
CA ALA A 229 -3.72 -0.31 7.90
C ALA A 229 -4.41 1.04 8.18
N ALA A 230 -5.26 1.53 7.26
CA ALA A 230 -5.99 2.78 7.43
C ALA A 230 -6.91 2.78 8.65
N PHE A 231 -7.62 1.69 8.91
CA PHE A 231 -8.45 1.56 10.12
C PHE A 231 -7.62 1.56 11.40
N LEU A 232 -6.45 0.90 11.42
CA LEU A 232 -5.56 0.92 12.59
C LEU A 232 -4.99 2.33 12.82
N GLN A 233 -4.63 3.05 11.76
CA GLN A 233 -4.20 4.46 11.86
C GLN A 233 -5.31 5.35 12.41
N LEU A 234 -6.57 5.15 11.98
CA LEU A 234 -7.72 5.85 12.55
C LEU A 234 -7.95 5.49 14.03
N TYR A 235 -7.74 4.23 14.40
CA TYR A 235 -7.79 3.83 15.81
C TYR A 235 -6.73 4.55 16.64
N GLU A 236 -5.47 4.60 16.18
CA GLU A 236 -4.40 5.33 16.88
C GLU A 236 -4.70 6.83 17.01
N MET A 237 -5.25 7.47 15.97
CA MET A 237 -5.57 8.92 16.00
C MET A 237 -6.79 9.25 16.86
N THR A 238 -7.77 8.34 16.97
CA THR A 238 -9.09 8.67 17.56
C THR A 238 -9.38 7.95 18.88
N GLY A 239 -8.72 6.81 19.14
CA GLY A 239 -9.07 5.89 20.23
C GLY A 239 -10.43 5.21 20.05
N ASN A 240 -11.10 5.35 18.90
CA ASN A 240 -12.43 4.80 18.68
C ASN A 240 -12.35 3.31 18.31
N GLN A 241 -12.83 2.45 19.21
CA GLN A 241 -12.84 0.99 19.09
C GLN A 241 -13.48 0.47 17.78
N PHE A 242 -14.43 1.22 17.22
CA PHE A 242 -15.04 0.88 15.93
C PHE A 242 -13.99 0.63 14.84
N TRP A 243 -12.93 1.44 14.79
CA TRP A 243 -11.89 1.30 13.77
C TRP A 243 -11.05 0.02 13.98
N LEU A 244 -10.73 -0.33 15.21
CA LEU A 244 -10.03 -1.57 15.53
C LEU A 244 -10.87 -2.80 15.14
N GLU A 245 -12.18 -2.77 15.42
CA GLU A 245 -13.13 -3.82 15.03
C GLU A 245 -13.19 -3.95 13.50
N GLN A 246 -13.27 -2.83 12.77
CA GLN A 246 -13.24 -2.87 11.31
C GLN A 246 -11.93 -3.45 10.76
N ALA A 247 -10.79 -3.09 11.36
CA ALA A 247 -9.49 -3.64 10.97
C ALA A 247 -9.44 -5.16 11.19
N ARG A 248 -9.90 -5.65 12.35
CA ARG A 248 -9.94 -7.09 12.67
C ARG A 248 -10.81 -7.88 11.72
N GLU A 249 -12.02 -7.41 11.43
CA GLU A 249 -12.94 -8.09 10.52
C GLU A 249 -12.34 -8.32 9.12
N VAL A 250 -11.64 -7.29 8.58
CA VAL A 250 -11.00 -7.41 7.26
C VAL A 250 -9.76 -8.28 7.33
N HIS A 251 -8.97 -8.12 8.38
CA HIS A 251 -7.79 -8.93 8.61
C HIS A 251 -8.15 -10.43 8.68
N ASP A 252 -9.15 -10.79 9.49
CA ASP A 252 -9.63 -12.18 9.61
C ASP A 252 -10.11 -12.74 8.27
N PHE A 253 -10.81 -11.94 7.48
CA PHE A 253 -11.16 -12.32 6.12
C PHE A 253 -9.91 -12.57 5.25
N MET A 254 -8.90 -11.69 5.32
CA MET A 254 -7.67 -11.82 4.53
C MET A 254 -6.86 -13.07 4.92
N LEU A 255 -6.87 -13.48 6.19
CA LEU A 255 -6.22 -14.72 6.64
C LEU A 255 -6.80 -15.99 5.96
N LEU A 256 -8.04 -15.93 5.47
CA LEU A 256 -8.71 -17.04 4.77
C LEU A 256 -8.41 -17.03 3.26
N GLN A 257 -7.76 -16.00 2.74
CA GLN A 257 -7.43 -15.88 1.33
C GLN A 257 -6.05 -16.48 1.02
N THR A 258 -5.76 -16.65 -0.27
CA THR A 258 -4.41 -17.01 -0.71
C THR A 258 -3.42 -15.92 -0.30
N VAL A 259 -2.34 -16.30 0.35
CA VAL A 259 -1.28 -15.37 0.75
C VAL A 259 -0.67 -14.69 -0.47
N THR A 260 -0.53 -13.38 -0.43
CA THR A 260 0.06 -12.56 -1.48
C THR A 260 1.18 -11.68 -0.92
N GLU A 261 2.02 -11.14 -1.79
CA GLU A 261 3.10 -10.22 -1.41
C GLU A 261 2.56 -8.81 -1.11
N ASP A 262 1.62 -8.71 -0.17
CA ASP A 262 0.90 -7.48 0.15
C ASP A 262 1.66 -6.63 1.18
N TYR A 263 2.24 -5.52 0.71
CA TYR A 263 2.96 -4.56 1.58
C TYR A 263 1.99 -3.80 2.52
N GLY A 264 0.77 -3.51 2.09
CA GLY A 264 -0.22 -2.83 2.92
C GLY A 264 -0.65 -3.69 4.11
N HIS A 265 -0.91 -4.98 3.88
CA HIS A 265 -1.23 -5.92 4.96
C HIS A 265 -0.01 -6.19 5.86
N SER A 266 1.20 -6.26 5.28
CA SER A 266 2.44 -6.36 6.07
C SER A 266 2.60 -5.17 7.02
N TYR A 267 2.31 -3.96 6.55
CA TYR A 267 2.32 -2.76 7.39
C TYR A 267 1.24 -2.80 8.48
N ALA A 268 0.04 -3.31 8.16
CA ALA A 268 -1.01 -3.51 9.15
C ALA A 268 -0.58 -4.47 10.27
N LEU A 269 0.19 -5.54 9.96
CA LEU A 269 0.75 -6.43 10.99
C LEU A 269 1.69 -5.69 11.96
N ALA A 270 2.52 -4.76 11.44
CA ALA A 270 3.36 -3.92 12.29
C ALA A 270 2.53 -2.99 13.19
N LEU A 271 1.43 -2.43 12.67
CA LEU A 271 0.49 -1.63 13.46
C LEU A 271 -0.19 -2.46 14.55
N PHE A 272 -0.70 -3.65 14.24
CA PHE A 272 -1.26 -4.57 15.24
C PHE A 272 -0.25 -4.90 16.34
N ALA A 273 1.01 -5.16 15.96
CA ALA A 273 2.06 -5.45 16.95
C ALA A 273 2.33 -4.26 17.90
N ARG A 274 2.33 -3.03 17.38
CA ARG A 274 2.49 -1.81 18.20
C ARG A 274 1.33 -1.59 19.16
N LEU A 275 0.15 -2.10 18.85
CA LEU A 275 -1.05 -2.02 19.67
C LEU A 275 -1.21 -3.21 20.63
N ASP A 276 -0.23 -4.12 20.73
CA ASP A 276 -0.33 -5.39 21.47
C ASP A 276 -1.48 -6.30 20.98
N GLU A 277 -1.86 -6.16 19.72
CA GLU A 277 -3.01 -6.85 19.11
C GLU A 277 -2.60 -7.99 18.16
N LEU A 278 -1.31 -8.30 18.02
CA LEU A 278 -0.81 -9.31 17.07
C LEU A 278 -0.85 -10.72 17.67
N SER A 279 -1.69 -11.60 17.11
CA SER A 279 -1.80 -13.00 17.54
C SER A 279 -0.65 -13.87 16.96
N LYS A 280 -0.54 -15.13 17.46
CA LYS A 280 0.39 -16.10 16.87
C LYS A 280 0.03 -16.47 15.43
N THR A 281 -1.25 -16.51 15.10
CA THR A 281 -1.73 -16.76 13.73
C THR A 281 -1.27 -15.64 12.80
N ASP A 282 -1.37 -14.39 13.25
CA ASP A 282 -0.93 -13.22 12.48
C ASP A 282 0.58 -13.23 12.25
N GLN A 283 1.37 -13.62 13.27
CA GLN A 283 2.81 -13.78 13.15
C GLN A 283 3.17 -14.84 12.09
N GLU A 284 2.47 -15.97 12.08
CA GLU A 284 2.69 -17.02 11.08
C GLU A 284 2.29 -16.57 9.67
N TYR A 285 1.20 -15.83 9.55
CA TYR A 285 0.79 -15.22 8.28
C TYR A 285 1.85 -14.24 7.77
N GLY A 286 2.40 -13.38 8.64
CA GLY A 286 3.52 -12.50 8.29
C GLY A 286 4.76 -13.27 7.80
N ARG A 287 5.10 -14.41 8.42
CA ARG A 287 6.19 -15.28 7.95
C ARG A 287 5.91 -15.86 6.56
N GLN A 288 4.66 -16.23 6.28
CA GLN A 288 4.27 -16.74 4.96
C GLN A 288 4.42 -15.68 3.87
N ILE A 289 4.01 -14.43 4.14
CA ILE A 289 4.25 -13.32 3.23
C ILE A 289 5.76 -13.13 2.99
N ALA A 290 6.57 -13.10 4.05
CA ALA A 290 8.01 -12.91 3.94
C ALA A 290 8.67 -14.04 3.11
N ASN A 291 8.31 -15.30 3.36
CA ASN A 291 8.81 -16.44 2.62
C ASN A 291 8.43 -16.38 1.13
N LEU A 292 7.19 -15.95 0.83
CA LEU A 292 6.73 -15.76 -0.54
C LEU A 292 7.57 -14.71 -1.29
N ILE A 293 7.79 -13.54 -0.64
CA ILE A 293 8.63 -12.46 -1.19
C ILE A 293 10.05 -12.94 -1.46
N ILE A 294 10.66 -13.65 -0.50
CA ILE A 294 12.04 -14.15 -0.62
C ILE A 294 12.16 -15.18 -1.72
N ALA A 295 11.20 -16.10 -1.84
CA ALA A 295 11.17 -17.11 -2.90
C ALA A 295 11.00 -16.50 -4.29
N GLY A 296 10.33 -15.34 -4.42
CA GLY A 296 10.03 -14.66 -5.69
C GLY A 296 11.26 -14.10 -6.42
N GLN A 297 12.41 -13.97 -5.76
CA GLN A 297 13.72 -13.58 -6.36
C GLN A 297 13.72 -12.27 -7.16
N ILE A 298 12.76 -11.36 -6.95
CA ILE A 298 12.74 -10.07 -7.67
C ILE A 298 13.98 -9.20 -7.38
N ARG A 299 14.70 -9.50 -6.30
CA ARG A 299 15.96 -8.88 -5.89
C ARG A 299 17.18 -9.27 -6.74
N SER A 300 17.05 -10.13 -7.75
CA SER A 300 18.17 -10.50 -8.58
C SER A 300 18.73 -9.29 -9.31
N LEU A 301 20.04 -9.26 -9.55
CA LEU A 301 20.73 -8.20 -10.29
C LEU A 301 20.35 -8.15 -11.78
N ASN A 302 19.23 -8.74 -12.17
CA ASN A 302 18.71 -8.63 -13.51
C ASN A 302 18.33 -7.15 -13.79
N PRO A 303 18.92 -6.50 -14.80
CA PRO A 303 18.65 -5.12 -15.15
C PRO A 303 17.16 -4.82 -15.41
N ALA A 304 16.40 -5.81 -15.87
CA ALA A 304 14.96 -5.68 -16.10
C ALA A 304 14.11 -5.65 -14.83
N ASN A 305 14.67 -6.02 -13.65
CA ASN A 305 13.91 -5.95 -12.41
C ASN A 305 13.58 -4.50 -12.04
N SER A 306 12.32 -4.29 -11.62
CA SER A 306 11.83 -2.99 -11.23
C SER A 306 12.27 -2.59 -9.82
N SER A 307 12.83 -1.40 -9.69
CA SER A 307 13.13 -0.80 -8.38
C SER A 307 11.86 -0.55 -7.57
N ILE A 308 10.74 -0.19 -8.22
CA ILE A 308 9.45 0.04 -7.57
C ILE A 308 8.97 -1.25 -6.91
N ALA A 309 8.91 -2.34 -7.68
CA ALA A 309 8.51 -3.64 -7.15
C ALA A 309 9.46 -4.15 -6.05
N THR A 310 10.76 -3.87 -6.14
CA THR A 310 11.72 -4.21 -5.09
C THR A 310 11.53 -3.35 -3.84
N ALA A 311 11.26 -2.05 -3.99
CA ALA A 311 11.01 -1.15 -2.86
C ALA A 311 9.74 -1.55 -2.08
N THR A 312 8.67 -2.00 -2.75
CA THR A 312 7.48 -2.53 -2.05
C THR A 312 7.80 -3.80 -1.24
N LYS A 313 8.78 -4.62 -1.68
CA LYS A 313 9.24 -5.79 -0.92
C LYS A 313 10.03 -5.38 0.32
N ILE A 314 10.87 -4.34 0.23
CA ILE A 314 11.57 -3.78 1.39
C ILE A 314 10.55 -3.28 2.43
N GLU A 315 9.53 -2.56 1.98
CA GLU A 315 8.45 -2.06 2.83
C GLU A 315 7.73 -3.21 3.56
N ALA A 316 7.35 -4.26 2.82
CA ALA A 316 6.69 -5.43 3.39
C ALA A 316 7.57 -6.19 4.38
N LEU A 317 8.81 -6.53 4.00
CA LEU A 317 9.72 -7.30 4.85
C LEU A 317 10.12 -6.53 6.10
N SER A 318 10.35 -5.22 6.00
CA SER A 318 10.68 -4.36 7.15
C SER A 318 9.51 -4.25 8.12
N SER A 319 8.28 -4.16 7.62
CA SER A 319 7.07 -4.18 8.45
C SER A 319 6.92 -5.51 9.19
N ILE A 320 7.14 -6.63 8.51
CA ILE A 320 7.08 -7.96 9.13
C ILE A 320 8.19 -8.11 10.18
N ALA A 321 9.41 -7.61 9.90
CA ALA A 321 10.49 -7.62 10.87
C ALA A 321 10.13 -6.85 12.15
N GLN A 322 9.53 -5.66 12.02
CA GLN A 322 9.01 -4.90 13.17
C GLN A 322 7.94 -5.69 13.93
N ALA A 323 6.94 -6.23 13.23
CA ALA A 323 5.85 -6.97 13.84
C ALA A 323 6.34 -8.17 14.66
N LEU A 324 7.23 -8.96 14.10
CA LEU A 324 7.79 -10.15 14.74
C LEU A 324 8.71 -9.77 15.91
N THR A 325 9.53 -8.71 15.77
CA THR A 325 10.42 -8.24 16.84
C THR A 325 9.63 -7.73 18.05
N LEU A 326 8.59 -6.93 17.83
CA LEU A 326 7.70 -6.46 18.90
C LEU A 326 7.00 -7.62 19.62
N SER A 327 6.76 -8.73 18.91
CA SER A 327 6.19 -9.96 19.47
C SER A 327 7.23 -10.88 20.13
N GLY A 328 8.47 -10.44 20.29
CA GLY A 328 9.55 -11.20 20.93
C GLY A 328 10.09 -12.36 20.07
N THR A 329 9.94 -12.29 18.76
CA THR A 329 10.41 -13.32 17.82
C THR A 329 11.72 -12.91 17.18
N GLU A 330 12.71 -13.82 17.15
CA GLU A 330 13.98 -13.61 16.44
C GLU A 330 13.80 -13.55 14.94
N VAL A 331 14.41 -12.54 14.29
CA VAL A 331 14.25 -12.23 12.85
C VAL A 331 15.58 -11.97 12.12
N GLU A 332 16.72 -12.43 12.65
CA GLU A 332 18.04 -12.25 12.02
C GLU A 332 18.09 -12.75 10.56
N TRP A 333 17.35 -13.81 10.25
CA TRP A 333 17.24 -14.33 8.89
C TRP A 333 16.62 -13.32 7.92
N LEU A 334 15.69 -12.50 8.42
CA LEU A 334 14.97 -11.50 7.62
C LEU A 334 15.86 -10.27 7.36
N ASP A 335 16.67 -9.88 8.32
CA ASP A 335 17.58 -8.74 8.22
C ASP A 335 18.51 -8.84 7.00
N ARG A 336 19.15 -10.00 6.81
CA ARG A 336 20.01 -10.25 5.65
C ARG A 336 19.27 -10.12 4.32
N GLU A 337 18.06 -10.64 4.26
CA GLU A 337 17.24 -10.55 3.05
C GLU A 337 16.86 -9.10 2.75
N ILE A 338 16.41 -8.34 3.74
CA ILE A 338 16.07 -6.92 3.58
C ILE A 338 17.27 -6.13 3.05
N ILE A 339 18.47 -6.32 3.62
CA ILE A 339 19.69 -5.65 3.16
C ILE A 339 19.99 -5.96 1.69
N THR A 340 19.75 -7.21 1.25
CA THR A 340 19.93 -7.61 -0.16
C THR A 340 19.01 -6.81 -1.08
N PHE A 341 17.73 -6.66 -0.73
CA PHE A 341 16.78 -5.83 -1.49
C PHE A 341 17.16 -4.35 -1.46
N ILE A 342 17.57 -3.83 -0.28
CA ILE A 342 18.02 -2.44 -0.13
C ILE A 342 19.22 -2.16 -1.04
N THR A 343 20.23 -3.03 -1.05
CA THR A 343 21.43 -2.88 -1.86
C THR A 343 21.09 -2.78 -3.36
N PHE A 344 20.13 -3.58 -3.83
CA PHE A 344 19.67 -3.53 -5.21
C PHE A 344 19.05 -2.18 -5.58
N VAL A 345 18.13 -1.66 -4.76
CA VAL A 345 17.48 -0.37 -5.05
C VAL A 345 18.44 0.81 -4.85
N GLN A 346 19.33 0.75 -3.85
CA GLN A 346 20.31 1.78 -3.58
C GLN A 346 21.28 2.00 -4.75
N ALA A 347 21.63 0.93 -5.48
CA ALA A 347 22.45 1.05 -6.70
C ALA A 347 21.75 1.85 -7.82
N ARG A 348 20.46 2.15 -7.67
CA ARG A 348 19.61 2.92 -8.57
C ARG A 348 19.11 4.25 -8.01
N GLN A 349 19.51 4.57 -6.80
CA GLN A 349 19.25 5.89 -6.23
C GLN A 349 20.30 6.90 -6.75
N PHE A 350 19.84 7.86 -7.55
CA PHE A 350 20.72 8.83 -8.19
C PHE A 350 21.57 9.63 -7.17
N PRO A 351 22.88 9.81 -7.37
CA PRO A 351 23.64 9.62 -8.60
C PRO A 351 24.17 8.20 -8.85
N ALA A 352 23.89 7.19 -8.01
CA ALA A 352 24.24 5.82 -8.34
C ALA A 352 23.49 5.41 -9.64
N ASN A 353 24.19 4.70 -10.53
CA ASN A 353 23.69 4.40 -11.86
C ASN A 353 24.27 3.07 -12.35
N ASP A 354 23.79 1.98 -11.79
CA ASP A 354 24.21 0.62 -12.16
C ASP A 354 23.86 0.24 -13.61
N CYS A 355 22.92 0.97 -14.22
CA CYS A 355 22.55 0.80 -15.62
C CYS A 355 23.42 1.58 -16.61
N ASN A 356 24.35 2.38 -16.14
CA ASN A 356 25.29 3.17 -16.95
C ASN A 356 24.59 4.07 -18.01
N PHE A 357 23.45 4.69 -17.64
CA PHE A 357 22.86 5.72 -18.50
C PHE A 357 23.88 6.84 -18.74
N GLY A 358 24.15 7.19 -19.99
CA GLY A 358 25.09 8.23 -20.37
C GLY A 358 24.57 9.65 -20.06
N LEU A 359 24.59 10.01 -18.77
CA LEU A 359 24.05 11.27 -18.26
C LEU A 359 25.22 12.24 -17.96
N ASP A 360 25.04 13.52 -18.28
CA ASP A 360 25.99 14.54 -17.90
C ASP A 360 25.88 14.95 -16.42
N GLY A 361 26.88 15.67 -15.90
CA GLY A 361 26.95 16.05 -14.50
C GLY A 361 25.80 16.98 -14.03
N SER A 362 25.17 17.73 -14.97
CA SER A 362 24.04 18.62 -14.63
C SER A 362 22.78 17.86 -14.31
N VAL A 363 22.58 16.70 -14.92
CA VAL A 363 21.47 15.79 -14.66
C VAL A 363 21.55 15.21 -13.25
N ASN A 364 22.77 14.96 -12.75
CA ASN A 364 22.97 14.39 -11.42
C ASN A 364 22.39 15.26 -10.31
N GLU A 365 22.60 16.58 -10.34
CA GLU A 365 22.07 17.47 -9.30
C GLU A 365 20.54 17.61 -9.38
N LYS A 366 19.97 17.63 -10.60
CA LYS A 366 18.54 17.76 -10.83
C LYS A 366 17.76 16.56 -10.28
N TYR A 367 18.30 15.35 -10.46
CA TYR A 367 17.61 14.10 -10.15
C TYR A 367 18.20 13.36 -8.94
N LYS A 368 19.17 13.94 -8.26
CA LYS A 368 19.78 13.37 -7.05
C LYS A 368 18.71 12.93 -6.04
N GLY A 369 18.85 11.71 -5.54
CA GLY A 369 17.92 11.09 -4.60
C GLY A 369 16.72 10.38 -5.25
N GLY A 370 16.43 10.66 -6.51
CA GLY A 370 15.42 9.92 -7.27
C GLY A 370 15.89 8.50 -7.58
N ILE A 371 14.94 7.59 -7.78
CA ILE A 371 15.19 6.18 -8.06
C ILE A 371 14.61 5.84 -9.42
N PHE A 372 15.46 5.44 -10.36
CA PHE A 372 14.97 5.02 -11.67
C PHE A 372 14.45 3.58 -11.62
N ASN A 373 13.50 3.29 -12.51
CA ASN A 373 12.71 2.06 -12.41
C ASN A 373 13.48 0.80 -12.86
N THR A 374 13.93 0.76 -14.12
CA THR A 374 14.71 -0.36 -14.69
C THR A 374 15.79 0.17 -15.61
N CYS A 375 16.71 -0.67 -16.06
CA CYS A 375 17.70 -0.27 -17.04
C CYS A 375 17.12 -0.06 -18.46
N ASP A 376 15.92 -0.56 -18.71
CA ASP A 376 15.20 -0.34 -19.97
C ASP A 376 14.24 0.86 -19.89
N ASP A 377 13.90 1.31 -18.67
CA ASP A 377 13.04 2.47 -18.40
C ASP A 377 13.74 3.43 -17.44
N PRO A 378 14.48 4.43 -17.96
CA PRO A 378 15.21 5.41 -17.19
C PRO A 378 14.29 6.49 -16.59
N SER A 379 13.08 6.14 -16.23
CA SER A 379 12.16 7.06 -15.58
C SER A 379 12.23 6.95 -14.07
N ILE A 380 12.08 8.09 -13.39
CA ILE A 380 11.84 8.18 -11.96
C ILE A 380 10.35 8.41 -11.76
N ARG A 381 9.70 7.52 -11.04
CA ARG A 381 8.28 7.65 -10.67
C ARG A 381 8.17 7.98 -9.19
N VAL A 382 7.16 8.78 -8.85
CA VAL A 382 6.89 9.21 -7.47
C VAL A 382 6.64 8.03 -6.53
N ASP A 383 5.93 7.00 -7.00
CA ASP A 383 5.64 5.80 -6.20
C ASP A 383 6.90 4.97 -5.91
N GLY A 384 7.87 4.94 -6.83
CA GLY A 384 9.17 4.31 -6.56
C GLY A 384 9.92 5.01 -5.43
N VAL A 385 9.91 6.34 -5.43
CA VAL A 385 10.54 7.13 -4.36
C VAL A 385 9.78 6.99 -3.04
N GLN A 386 8.45 6.98 -3.08
CA GLN A 386 7.59 6.75 -1.91
C GLN A 386 7.89 5.41 -1.23
N HIS A 387 7.84 4.31 -1.97
CA HIS A 387 8.09 2.97 -1.42
C HIS A 387 9.53 2.83 -0.89
N TRP A 388 10.49 3.49 -1.55
CA TRP A 388 11.87 3.54 -1.06
C TRP A 388 11.97 4.24 0.29
N VAL A 389 11.38 5.44 0.43
CA VAL A 389 11.34 6.18 1.69
C VAL A 389 10.66 5.37 2.80
N ASN A 390 9.49 4.80 2.51
CA ASN A 390 8.76 4.00 3.48
C ASN A 390 9.56 2.75 3.91
N GLY A 391 10.07 2.00 2.93
CA GLY A 391 10.82 0.77 3.19
C GLY A 391 12.08 1.01 4.02
N LEU A 392 12.87 2.05 3.68
CA LEU A 392 14.05 2.41 4.45
C LEU A 392 13.72 2.92 5.85
N THR A 393 12.63 3.68 5.99
CA THR A 393 12.23 4.20 7.30
C THR A 393 11.78 3.05 8.21
N LEU A 394 10.96 2.14 7.71
CA LEU A 394 10.54 0.95 8.46
C LEU A 394 11.73 0.06 8.84
N TYR A 395 12.71 -0.08 7.95
CA TYR A 395 13.93 -0.82 8.26
C TYR A 395 14.79 -0.10 9.31
N LEU A 396 14.92 1.23 9.22
CA LEU A 396 15.63 2.03 10.22
C LEU A 396 14.99 1.92 11.60
N GLU A 397 13.67 2.04 11.68
CA GLU A 397 12.91 1.85 12.92
C GLU A 397 13.10 0.45 13.50
N TYR A 398 13.04 -0.59 12.67
CA TYR A 398 13.35 -1.97 13.08
C TYR A 398 14.76 -2.09 13.69
N GLN A 399 15.78 -1.50 13.03
CA GLN A 399 17.15 -1.50 13.54
C GLN A 399 17.30 -0.74 14.88
N GLU A 400 16.42 0.20 15.17
CA GLU A 400 16.42 0.97 16.43
C GLU A 400 15.69 0.24 17.57
N MET A 401 14.76 -0.69 17.26
CA MET A 401 14.10 -1.53 18.27
C MET A 401 15.03 -2.54 18.97
N GLY A 402 16.09 -2.95 18.30
CA GLY A 402 17.07 -3.92 18.82
C GLY A 402 18.14 -3.33 19.74
N LYS A 403 18.10 -2.02 20.02
CA LYS A 403 19.07 -1.30 20.86
C LYS A 403 18.46 -0.88 22.18
#